data_02df9e8c69be1f2f4b72a691a9cdca58
#
_entry.id   02df9e8c69be1f2f4b72a691a9cdca58
#
_cell.length_a   1.000
_cell.length_b   1.000
_cell.length_c   1.000
_cell.angle_alpha   90.00
_cell.angle_beta   90.00
_cell.angle_gamma   90.00
#
_symmetry.space_group_name_H-M   'P 1'
#
loop_
_entity.id
_entity.type
_entity.pdbx_description
1 polymer ?
#
loop_
_entity_poly.entity_id
_entity_poly.type
_entity_poly.pdbx_seq_one_letter_code
_entity_poly.pdbx_strand_id
1 'polypeptide(L)'
;MKDPYAVLGVPRNASEAQIRYAYRRALRQNAEAGEAVTVEEKEDLRWAYDVLSDPRKRRAFDGSAADTDGPAPVAPPSVLHEADQPPRNPIARATHRLPRPYRVVLDWVLTIAGAVAIVLAIKAWVVNPYRIPSSSMEPTLHCARGSEVGNNGCEARWSDRVLANRFIYHLRDPHRGEIVVFNTPPKAKIQCGAGGTFVKRLVGLPGETVSEREGAFFIDGKRLDDSGYIKPVRRDDRSGSWNVPKNSYFFVGDNRTQSCDSRRWGSVPRGNLIGPVFATYWPPNRIHVDTPGALGAAILAVLGGIVILLVGLTVRKRRVR
;
A
#
# COMPACT_ATOMS: atom_id res chain seq x y z
N MET A 1 -25.00 -56.11 -14.60
CA MET A 1 -25.79 -54.88 -14.87
C MET A 1 -25.01 -53.69 -14.25
N LYS A 2 -24.75 -52.60 -14.98
CA LYS A 2 -24.01 -51.44 -14.40
C LYS A 2 -24.90 -50.79 -13.33
N ASP A 3 -24.31 -50.40 -12.18
CA ASP A 3 -25.05 -49.69 -11.10
C ASP A 3 -25.08 -48.18 -11.40
N PRO A 4 -26.28 -47.55 -11.62
CA PRO A 4 -26.38 -46.15 -11.97
C PRO A 4 -25.91 -45.21 -10.84
N TYR A 5 -25.93 -45.63 -9.58
CA TYR A 5 -25.41 -44.87 -8.45
C TYR A 5 -23.88 -44.82 -8.49
N ALA A 6 -23.23 -45.94 -8.84
CA ALA A 6 -21.79 -46.01 -9.00
C ALA A 6 -21.29 -45.19 -10.21
N VAL A 7 -22.05 -45.24 -11.33
CA VAL A 7 -21.74 -44.48 -12.52
C VAL A 7 -21.73 -42.94 -12.29
N LEU A 8 -22.72 -42.44 -11.50
CA LEU A 8 -22.80 -41.03 -11.15
C LEU A 8 -21.98 -40.67 -9.90
N GLY A 9 -21.43 -41.63 -9.18
CA GLY A 9 -20.67 -41.43 -7.96
C GLY A 9 -21.52 -40.83 -6.83
N VAL A 10 -22.77 -41.26 -6.74
CA VAL A 10 -23.74 -40.79 -5.71
C VAL A 10 -24.21 -41.95 -4.83
N PRO A 11 -24.51 -41.70 -3.54
CA PRO A 11 -25.05 -42.73 -2.65
C PRO A 11 -26.48 -43.09 -3.02
N ARG A 12 -26.93 -44.30 -2.66
CA ARG A 12 -28.30 -44.80 -2.96
C ARG A 12 -29.43 -43.95 -2.36
N ASN A 13 -29.18 -43.22 -1.30
CA ASN A 13 -30.10 -42.26 -0.69
C ASN A 13 -29.96 -40.83 -1.27
N ALA A 14 -29.27 -40.64 -2.38
CA ALA A 14 -29.09 -39.32 -2.97
C ALA A 14 -30.40 -38.65 -3.35
N SER A 15 -30.53 -37.38 -3.05
CA SER A 15 -31.67 -36.56 -3.45
C SER A 15 -31.63 -36.26 -4.96
N GLU A 16 -32.75 -35.90 -5.54
CA GLU A 16 -32.85 -35.51 -6.96
C GLU A 16 -31.88 -34.35 -7.29
N ALA A 17 -31.73 -33.42 -6.35
CA ALA A 17 -30.79 -32.29 -6.51
C ALA A 17 -29.32 -32.78 -6.56
N GLN A 18 -28.95 -33.77 -5.75
CA GLN A 18 -27.61 -34.35 -5.73
C GLN A 18 -27.33 -35.15 -7.04
N ILE A 19 -28.28 -35.92 -7.53
CA ILE A 19 -28.20 -36.66 -8.79
C ILE A 19 -27.99 -35.68 -9.96
N ARG A 20 -28.77 -34.60 -10.02
CA ARG A 20 -28.69 -33.57 -11.02
C ARG A 20 -27.33 -32.81 -10.97
N TYR A 21 -26.85 -32.56 -9.78
CA TYR A 21 -25.54 -31.94 -9.58
C TYR A 21 -24.40 -32.86 -10.02
N ALA A 22 -24.43 -34.13 -9.63
CA ALA A 22 -23.40 -35.11 -10.01
C ALA A 22 -23.31 -35.28 -11.53
N TYR A 23 -24.43 -35.37 -12.20
CA TYR A 23 -24.49 -35.47 -13.66
C TYR A 23 -23.89 -34.23 -14.35
N ARG A 24 -24.26 -33.03 -13.90
CA ARG A 24 -23.68 -31.77 -14.45
C ARG A 24 -22.18 -31.65 -14.20
N ARG A 25 -21.71 -32.14 -13.06
CA ARG A 25 -20.28 -32.19 -12.74
C ARG A 25 -19.54 -33.12 -13.67
N ALA A 26 -20.06 -34.35 -13.88
CA ALA A 26 -19.47 -35.32 -14.76
C ALA A 26 -19.41 -34.83 -16.23
N LEU A 27 -20.49 -34.19 -16.71
CA LEU A 27 -20.48 -33.58 -18.05
C LEU A 27 -19.43 -32.49 -18.21
N ARG A 28 -19.18 -31.66 -17.19
CA ARG A 28 -18.12 -30.62 -17.22
C ARG A 28 -16.74 -31.25 -17.24
N GLN A 29 -16.49 -32.24 -16.39
CA GLN A 29 -15.22 -32.97 -16.38
C GLN A 29 -14.93 -33.65 -17.73
N ASN A 30 -15.95 -34.24 -18.36
CA ASN A 30 -15.83 -34.81 -19.67
C ASN A 30 -15.57 -33.78 -20.79
N ALA A 31 -16.13 -32.58 -20.65
CA ALA A 31 -15.87 -31.47 -21.58
C ALA A 31 -14.45 -30.91 -21.45
N GLU A 32 -13.90 -30.91 -20.24
CA GLU A 32 -12.54 -30.46 -19.95
C GLU A 32 -11.48 -31.50 -20.35
N ALA A 33 -11.83 -32.79 -20.32
CA ALA A 33 -10.94 -33.91 -20.71
C ALA A 33 -10.83 -34.15 -22.23
N GLY A 34 -11.65 -33.48 -23.04
CA GLY A 34 -11.60 -33.51 -24.51
C GLY A 34 -11.80 -34.92 -25.12
N GLU A 35 -10.95 -35.30 -26.07
CA GLU A 35 -11.05 -36.58 -26.80
C GLU A 35 -10.76 -37.84 -25.95
N ALA A 36 -10.30 -37.68 -24.70
CA ALA A 36 -9.96 -38.82 -23.83
C ALA A 36 -11.18 -39.57 -23.28
N VAL A 37 -12.41 -39.02 -23.42
CA VAL A 37 -13.65 -39.62 -22.90
C VAL A 37 -14.35 -40.43 -24.01
N THR A 38 -14.50 -41.74 -23.78
CA THR A 38 -15.12 -42.66 -24.73
C THR A 38 -16.62 -42.37 -24.93
N VAL A 39 -17.14 -42.77 -26.11
CA VAL A 39 -18.57 -42.67 -26.41
C VAL A 39 -19.39 -43.47 -25.39
N GLU A 40 -18.87 -44.63 -24.98
CA GLU A 40 -19.50 -45.52 -24.01
C GLU A 40 -19.66 -44.85 -22.61
N GLU A 41 -18.64 -44.13 -22.14
CA GLU A 41 -18.72 -43.38 -20.85
C GLU A 41 -19.78 -42.28 -20.87
N LYS A 42 -19.95 -41.62 -22.00
CA LYS A 42 -20.99 -40.57 -22.17
C LYS A 42 -22.40 -41.19 -22.19
N GLU A 43 -22.56 -42.38 -22.80
CA GLU A 43 -23.80 -43.10 -22.81
C GLU A 43 -24.15 -43.65 -21.43
N ASP A 44 -23.19 -44.19 -20.71
CA ASP A 44 -23.37 -44.66 -19.33
C ASP A 44 -23.85 -43.54 -18.38
N LEU A 45 -23.25 -42.37 -18.49
CA LEU A 45 -23.66 -41.21 -17.71
C LEU A 45 -25.13 -40.77 -18.00
N ARG A 46 -25.49 -40.75 -19.29
CA ARG A 46 -26.87 -40.42 -19.70
C ARG A 46 -27.85 -41.42 -19.20
N TRP A 47 -27.55 -42.73 -19.37
CA TRP A 47 -28.36 -43.81 -18.89
C TRP A 47 -28.56 -43.76 -17.34
N ALA A 48 -27.46 -43.59 -16.61
CA ALA A 48 -27.50 -43.50 -15.15
C ALA A 48 -28.37 -42.31 -14.65
N TYR A 49 -28.26 -41.16 -15.32
CA TYR A 49 -29.08 -39.99 -15.03
C TYR A 49 -30.59 -40.25 -15.36
N ASP A 50 -30.87 -40.86 -16.50
CA ASP A 50 -32.26 -41.19 -16.92
C ASP A 50 -32.92 -42.14 -15.93
N VAL A 51 -32.20 -43.13 -15.43
CA VAL A 51 -32.70 -44.08 -14.45
C VAL A 51 -32.95 -43.41 -13.07
N LEU A 52 -31.99 -42.57 -12.61
CA LEU A 52 -32.09 -42.01 -11.22
C LEU A 52 -32.87 -40.71 -11.13
N SER A 53 -33.09 -40.01 -12.24
CA SER A 53 -33.87 -38.77 -12.27
C SER A 53 -35.40 -39.03 -12.32
N ASP A 54 -35.85 -40.19 -12.82
CA ASP A 54 -37.23 -40.60 -12.84
C ASP A 54 -37.55 -41.45 -11.60
N PRO A 55 -38.45 -40.99 -10.70
CA PRO A 55 -38.81 -41.72 -9.49
C PRO A 55 -39.41 -43.12 -9.73
N ARG A 56 -39.98 -43.34 -10.91
CA ARG A 56 -40.55 -44.67 -11.26
C ARG A 56 -39.44 -45.63 -11.69
N LYS A 57 -38.54 -45.20 -12.58
CA LYS A 57 -37.39 -45.99 -13.04
C LYS A 57 -36.43 -46.31 -11.90
N ARG A 58 -36.19 -45.34 -11.02
CA ARG A 58 -35.36 -45.50 -9.81
C ARG A 58 -35.94 -46.58 -8.88
N ARG A 59 -37.23 -46.53 -8.59
CA ARG A 59 -37.90 -47.55 -7.75
C ARG A 59 -37.88 -48.95 -8.42
N ALA A 60 -38.04 -49.05 -9.72
CA ALA A 60 -37.97 -50.30 -10.43
C ALA A 60 -36.55 -50.91 -10.38
N PHE A 61 -35.50 -50.07 -10.50
CA PHE A 61 -34.11 -50.48 -10.34
C PHE A 61 -33.79 -50.93 -8.92
N ASP A 62 -34.19 -50.13 -7.90
CA ASP A 62 -33.96 -50.44 -6.48
C ASP A 62 -34.71 -51.72 -6.05
N GLY A 63 -35.91 -51.96 -6.61
CA GLY A 63 -36.69 -53.17 -6.36
C GLY A 63 -36.10 -54.42 -7.00
N SER A 64 -35.44 -54.30 -8.17
CA SER A 64 -34.77 -55.44 -8.83
C SER A 64 -33.42 -55.79 -8.21
N ALA A 65 -32.83 -54.90 -7.42
CA ALA A 65 -31.56 -55.08 -6.74
C ALA A 65 -31.67 -55.63 -5.30
N ALA A 66 -32.90 -55.84 -4.80
CA ALA A 66 -33.15 -56.31 -3.43
C ALA A 66 -32.88 -57.82 -3.26
N ASP A 67 -32.65 -58.58 -4.35
CA ASP A 67 -32.42 -60.04 -4.33
C ASP A 67 -30.95 -60.46 -4.33
N THR A 68 -30.03 -59.56 -4.13
CA THR A 68 -28.61 -59.91 -4.01
C THR A 68 -28.04 -59.43 -2.67
N ASP A 69 -27.96 -60.39 -1.74
CA ASP A 69 -27.24 -60.25 -0.46
C ASP A 69 -25.80 -59.89 -0.66
N GLY A 70 -25.44 -58.62 -0.48
CA GLY A 70 -24.06 -58.11 -0.34
C GLY A 70 -23.92 -57.35 0.98
N PRO A 71 -22.74 -57.37 1.65
CA PRO A 71 -22.52 -56.69 2.92
C PRO A 71 -22.84 -55.21 2.81
N ALA A 72 -23.51 -54.67 3.81
CA ALA A 72 -23.92 -53.25 3.88
C ALA A 72 -22.73 -52.32 3.61
N PRO A 73 -22.84 -51.34 2.68
CA PRO A 73 -21.78 -50.40 2.41
C PRO A 73 -21.49 -49.58 3.68
N VAL A 74 -20.23 -49.55 4.10
CA VAL A 74 -19.74 -48.65 5.14
C VAL A 74 -20.11 -47.24 4.69
N ALA A 75 -20.87 -46.52 5.50
CA ALA A 75 -21.23 -45.13 5.24
C ALA A 75 -19.96 -44.34 5.08
N PRO A 76 -19.77 -43.56 4.00
CA PRO A 76 -18.61 -42.66 3.89
C PRO A 76 -18.72 -41.68 5.05
N PRO A 77 -17.56 -41.23 5.62
CA PRO A 77 -17.53 -40.27 6.70
C PRO A 77 -18.43 -39.10 6.29
N SER A 78 -19.34 -38.73 7.15
CA SER A 78 -20.28 -37.61 6.98
C SER A 78 -19.42 -36.39 6.64
N VAL A 79 -19.38 -35.99 5.37
CA VAL A 79 -18.90 -34.69 4.96
C VAL A 79 -19.88 -33.69 5.55
N LEU A 80 -19.62 -33.28 6.78
CA LEU A 80 -20.32 -32.17 7.41
C LEU A 80 -20.33 -31.05 6.40
N HIS A 81 -21.49 -30.65 5.94
CA HIS A 81 -21.64 -29.54 5.01
C HIS A 81 -20.90 -28.35 5.58
N GLU A 82 -19.86 -27.92 4.87
CA GLU A 82 -19.08 -26.70 5.18
C GLU A 82 -20.00 -25.46 5.27
N ALA A 83 -21.26 -25.61 4.86
CA ALA A 83 -22.31 -24.60 4.95
C ALA A 83 -22.83 -24.33 6.38
N ASP A 84 -22.64 -25.28 7.32
CA ASP A 84 -23.14 -25.14 8.71
C ASP A 84 -22.05 -24.71 9.70
N GLN A 85 -20.83 -24.54 9.27
CA GLN A 85 -19.80 -23.97 10.14
C GLN A 85 -20.02 -22.45 10.25
N PRO A 86 -20.12 -21.92 11.49
CA PRO A 86 -20.25 -20.49 11.67
C PRO A 86 -19.03 -19.81 11.02
N PRO A 87 -19.25 -18.75 10.25
CA PRO A 87 -18.16 -18.09 9.50
C PRO A 87 -17.03 -17.74 10.44
N ARG A 88 -15.79 -18.11 10.07
CA ARG A 88 -14.58 -17.89 10.87
C ARG A 88 -14.30 -16.41 11.15
N ASN A 89 -14.87 -15.50 10.36
CA ASN A 89 -14.71 -14.06 10.54
C ASN A 89 -15.68 -13.49 11.56
N PRO A 90 -15.23 -12.75 12.60
CA PRO A 90 -16.10 -12.17 13.62
C PRO A 90 -17.13 -11.21 13.04
N ILE A 91 -16.81 -10.50 11.96
CA ILE A 91 -17.74 -9.60 11.25
C ILE A 91 -18.85 -10.40 10.58
N ALA A 92 -18.53 -11.52 9.93
CA ALA A 92 -19.51 -12.38 9.30
C ALA A 92 -20.45 -13.05 10.32
N ARG A 93 -19.97 -13.32 11.56
CA ARG A 93 -20.81 -13.79 12.67
C ARG A 93 -21.80 -12.73 13.13
N ALA A 94 -21.35 -11.47 13.25
CA ALA A 94 -22.21 -10.36 13.69
C ALA A 94 -23.32 -10.03 12.64
N THR A 95 -22.99 -10.19 11.35
CA THR A 95 -23.88 -9.82 10.24
C THR A 95 -24.76 -10.97 9.73
N HIS A 96 -24.60 -12.18 10.27
CA HIS A 96 -25.33 -13.37 9.80
C HIS A 96 -26.87 -13.21 9.85
N ARG A 97 -27.39 -12.44 10.79
CA ARG A 97 -28.83 -12.20 10.97
C ARG A 97 -29.43 -11.19 9.99
N LEU A 98 -28.60 -10.46 9.20
CA LEU A 98 -29.07 -9.45 8.28
C LEU A 98 -29.46 -10.06 6.92
N PRO A 99 -30.52 -9.56 6.24
CA PRO A 99 -30.85 -9.95 4.86
C PRO A 99 -29.65 -9.73 3.91
N ARG A 100 -29.52 -10.59 2.89
CA ARG A 100 -28.39 -10.57 1.94
C ARG A 100 -28.03 -9.20 1.39
N PRO A 101 -28.98 -8.32 0.93
CA PRO A 101 -28.61 -7.02 0.37
C PRO A 101 -27.94 -6.11 1.40
N TYR A 102 -28.44 -6.07 2.63
CA TYR A 102 -27.85 -5.25 3.71
C TYR A 102 -26.45 -5.74 4.11
N ARG A 103 -26.21 -7.05 4.06
CA ARG A 103 -24.90 -7.63 4.35
C ARG A 103 -23.86 -7.21 3.33
N VAL A 104 -24.21 -7.21 2.03
CA VAL A 104 -23.32 -6.77 0.95
C VAL A 104 -23.00 -5.28 1.11
N VAL A 105 -24.00 -4.45 1.38
CA VAL A 105 -23.80 -3.01 1.62
C VAL A 105 -22.89 -2.77 2.83
N LEU A 106 -23.13 -3.47 3.95
CA LEU A 106 -22.33 -3.34 5.16
C LEU A 106 -20.86 -3.76 4.94
N ASP A 107 -20.63 -4.87 4.21
CA ASP A 107 -19.29 -5.32 3.84
C ASP A 107 -18.52 -4.24 3.04
N TRP A 108 -19.20 -3.59 2.10
CA TRP A 108 -18.62 -2.49 1.34
C TRP A 108 -18.33 -1.27 2.20
N VAL A 109 -19.29 -0.87 3.05
CA VAL A 109 -19.11 0.26 3.97
C VAL A 109 -17.93 0.02 4.91
N LEU A 110 -17.84 -1.15 5.53
CA LEU A 110 -16.73 -1.49 6.43
C LEU A 110 -15.39 -1.55 5.70
N THR A 111 -15.37 -2.08 4.47
CA THR A 111 -14.15 -2.14 3.66
C THR A 111 -13.67 -0.73 3.29
N ILE A 112 -14.58 0.13 2.84
CA ILE A 112 -14.26 1.52 2.49
C ILE A 112 -13.84 2.31 3.74
N ALA A 113 -14.59 2.20 4.84
CA ALA A 113 -14.26 2.85 6.10
C ALA A 113 -12.89 2.41 6.64
N GLY A 114 -12.59 1.10 6.58
CA GLY A 114 -11.29 0.57 6.95
C GLY A 114 -10.15 1.10 6.06
N ALA A 115 -10.35 1.13 4.75
CA ALA A 115 -9.37 1.69 3.81
C ALA A 115 -9.13 3.19 4.06
N VAL A 116 -10.20 3.96 4.27
CA VAL A 116 -10.10 5.40 4.61
C VAL A 116 -9.38 5.58 5.94
N ALA A 117 -9.71 4.82 6.97
CA ALA A 117 -9.05 4.89 8.28
C ALA A 117 -7.55 4.61 8.18
N ILE A 118 -7.14 3.59 7.40
CA ILE A 118 -5.73 3.27 7.14
C ILE A 118 -5.03 4.42 6.43
N VAL A 119 -5.63 4.98 5.37
CA VAL A 119 -5.05 6.12 4.64
C VAL A 119 -4.90 7.34 5.55
N LEU A 120 -5.90 7.64 6.37
CA LEU A 120 -5.84 8.75 7.33
C LEU A 120 -4.77 8.51 8.40
N ALA A 121 -4.64 7.28 8.91
CA ALA A 121 -3.59 6.93 9.86
C ALA A 121 -2.19 7.08 9.24
N ILE A 122 -1.97 6.58 8.02
CA ILE A 122 -0.70 6.76 7.29
C ILE A 122 -0.39 8.25 7.10
N LYS A 123 -1.38 9.03 6.66
CA LYS A 123 -1.23 10.49 6.46
C LYS A 123 -0.97 11.24 7.77
N ALA A 124 -1.62 10.84 8.85
CA ALA A 124 -1.48 11.51 10.13
C ALA A 124 -0.13 11.24 10.80
N TRP A 125 0.42 10.03 10.66
CA TRP A 125 1.52 9.55 11.49
C TRP A 125 2.80 9.24 10.72
N VAL A 126 2.72 8.92 9.43
CA VAL A 126 3.88 8.39 8.68
C VAL A 126 4.37 9.35 7.61
N VAL A 127 3.49 9.85 6.73
CA VAL A 127 3.90 10.61 5.54
C VAL A 127 3.03 11.84 5.32
N ASN A 128 3.67 12.99 5.15
CA ASN A 128 2.99 14.21 4.74
C ASN A 128 3.47 14.72 3.37
N PRO A 129 2.53 15.08 2.49
CA PRO A 129 2.88 15.75 1.23
C PRO A 129 3.09 17.25 1.45
N TYR A 130 4.13 17.80 0.81
CA TYR A 130 4.42 19.22 0.78
C TYR A 130 4.62 19.69 -0.66
N ARG A 131 4.25 20.94 -0.94
CA ARG A 131 4.55 21.63 -2.19
C ARG A 131 5.73 22.58 -1.94
N ILE A 132 6.63 22.67 -2.91
CA ILE A 132 7.77 23.59 -2.86
C ILE A 132 7.36 24.94 -3.50
N PRO A 133 7.14 25.98 -2.69
CA PRO A 133 6.63 27.25 -3.20
C PRO A 133 7.76 28.23 -3.60
N SER A 134 8.98 28.06 -3.10
CA SER A 134 10.08 29.03 -3.20
C SER A 134 11.34 28.48 -3.82
N SER A 135 12.16 29.37 -4.39
CA SER A 135 13.42 29.04 -5.04
C SER A 135 14.57 28.68 -4.11
N SER A 136 14.35 28.71 -2.79
CA SER A 136 15.42 28.54 -1.80
C SER A 136 16.12 27.18 -1.81
N MET A 137 15.52 26.15 -2.42
CA MET A 137 16.09 24.82 -2.57
C MET A 137 16.47 24.48 -4.02
N GLU A 138 16.36 25.44 -4.96
CA GLU A 138 16.86 25.27 -6.32
C GLU A 138 18.39 25.01 -6.32
N PRO A 139 18.90 24.12 -7.16
CA PRO A 139 18.19 23.33 -8.17
C PRO A 139 17.75 21.95 -7.66
N THR A 140 17.89 21.64 -6.38
CA THR A 140 17.57 20.30 -5.84
C THR A 140 16.08 20.05 -5.80
N LEU A 141 15.29 21.05 -5.33
CA LEU A 141 13.85 21.04 -5.36
C LEU A 141 13.35 22.30 -6.06
N HIS A 142 12.45 22.10 -7.01
CA HIS A 142 12.04 23.18 -7.91
C HIS A 142 10.70 23.82 -7.49
N CYS A 143 10.63 25.13 -7.63
CA CYS A 143 9.38 25.89 -7.59
C CYS A 143 8.90 26.27 -9.00
N ALA A 144 7.60 26.53 -9.16
CA ALA A 144 7.04 26.96 -10.42
C ALA A 144 7.31 28.44 -10.69
N ARG A 145 7.67 28.80 -11.91
CA ARG A 145 7.80 30.18 -12.35
C ARG A 145 6.50 30.95 -12.10
N GLY A 146 6.61 32.13 -11.54
CA GLY A 146 5.45 32.99 -11.27
C GLY A 146 4.52 32.48 -10.14
N SER A 147 4.93 31.50 -9.34
CA SER A 147 4.08 30.94 -8.27
C SER A 147 3.90 31.90 -7.09
N GLU A 148 4.81 32.83 -6.89
CA GLU A 148 4.72 33.85 -5.82
C GLU A 148 5.33 35.17 -6.31
N VAL A 149 4.75 36.29 -5.85
CA VAL A 149 5.24 37.65 -6.13
C VAL A 149 6.63 37.84 -5.51
N GLY A 150 7.62 38.18 -6.30
CA GLY A 150 9.01 38.41 -5.85
C GLY A 150 9.92 37.20 -5.86
N ASN A 151 9.45 36.03 -6.34
CA ASN A 151 10.23 34.80 -6.38
C ASN A 151 10.87 34.56 -7.75
N ASN A 152 11.86 35.39 -8.12
CA ASN A 152 12.50 35.41 -9.45
C ASN A 152 13.44 34.21 -9.70
N GLY A 153 13.65 33.32 -8.72
CA GLY A 153 14.61 32.22 -8.81
C GLY A 153 14.01 30.85 -9.16
N CYS A 154 12.71 30.77 -9.43
CA CYS A 154 12.06 29.51 -9.79
C CYS A 154 12.32 29.16 -11.26
N GLU A 155 12.87 27.97 -11.52
CA GLU A 155 13.33 27.55 -12.85
C GLU A 155 12.32 26.65 -13.57
N ALA A 156 11.42 25.99 -12.85
CA ALA A 156 10.56 24.97 -13.41
C ALA A 156 9.18 25.50 -13.85
N ARG A 157 8.50 24.73 -14.72
CA ARG A 157 7.11 24.96 -15.09
C ARG A 157 6.14 24.61 -13.95
N TRP A 158 6.47 23.58 -13.18
CA TRP A 158 5.66 23.03 -12.09
C TRP A 158 6.46 22.94 -10.80
N SER A 159 5.86 23.31 -9.68
CA SER A 159 6.46 23.08 -8.36
C SER A 159 6.55 21.61 -8.04
N ASP A 160 7.66 21.21 -7.42
CA ASP A 160 7.81 19.87 -6.88
C ASP A 160 6.82 19.65 -5.72
N ARG A 161 6.31 18.43 -5.67
CA ARG A 161 5.57 17.94 -4.52
C ARG A 161 6.35 16.77 -3.93
N VAL A 162 6.68 16.92 -2.68
CA VAL A 162 7.56 16.01 -1.95
C VAL A 162 6.83 15.32 -0.81
N LEU A 163 7.31 14.14 -0.43
CA LEU A 163 6.85 13.39 0.72
C LEU A 163 7.90 13.46 1.82
N ALA A 164 7.48 13.84 3.03
CA ALA A 164 8.32 13.82 4.22
C ALA A 164 7.90 12.68 5.16
N ASN A 165 8.89 11.96 5.71
CA ASN A 165 8.69 10.89 6.67
C ASN A 165 8.67 11.46 8.08
N ARG A 166 7.49 11.53 8.70
CA ARG A 166 7.30 12.08 10.05
C ARG A 166 7.77 11.15 11.16
N PHE A 167 7.83 9.87 10.89
CA PHE A 167 8.07 8.85 11.91
C PHE A 167 9.55 8.57 12.15
N ILE A 168 10.40 8.74 11.14
CA ILE A 168 11.79 8.28 11.20
C ILE A 168 12.61 8.93 12.32
N TYR A 169 12.35 10.19 12.65
CA TYR A 169 13.08 10.90 13.70
C TYR A 169 12.67 10.52 15.13
N HIS A 170 11.69 9.60 15.29
CA HIS A 170 11.44 8.90 16.54
C HIS A 170 12.37 7.68 16.72
N LEU A 171 12.95 7.18 15.61
CA LEU A 171 13.79 6.00 15.60
C LEU A 171 15.28 6.32 15.48
N ARG A 172 15.63 7.44 14.87
CA ARG A 172 17.01 7.87 14.67
C ARG A 172 17.17 9.38 14.71
N ASP A 173 18.41 9.83 14.82
CA ASP A 173 18.75 11.24 14.69
C ASP A 173 18.82 11.68 13.22
N PRO A 174 18.56 12.97 12.95
CA PRO A 174 18.81 13.58 11.66
C PRO A 174 20.27 13.48 11.24
N HIS A 175 20.53 13.18 9.96
CA HIS A 175 21.88 13.12 9.40
C HIS A 175 22.18 14.36 8.57
N ARG A 176 23.47 14.80 8.60
CA ARG A 176 23.93 15.88 7.74
C ARG A 176 23.67 15.57 6.27
N GLY A 177 23.25 16.57 5.51
CA GLY A 177 22.91 16.46 4.11
C GLY A 177 21.46 16.13 3.82
N GLU A 178 20.69 15.67 4.79
CA GLU A 178 19.26 15.43 4.61
C GLU A 178 18.49 16.72 4.30
N ILE A 179 17.53 16.63 3.39
CA ILE A 179 16.55 17.70 3.14
C ILE A 179 15.41 17.50 4.13
N VAL A 180 15.21 18.46 5.03
CA VAL A 180 14.29 18.29 6.16
C VAL A 180 13.18 19.31 6.09
N VAL A 181 11.98 18.83 6.38
CA VAL A 181 10.79 19.66 6.64
C VAL A 181 10.73 19.97 8.13
N PHE A 182 10.57 21.22 8.49
CA PHE A 182 10.51 21.67 9.89
C PHE A 182 9.65 22.92 10.07
N ASN A 183 9.16 23.14 11.28
CA ASN A 183 8.53 24.38 11.67
C ASN A 183 9.59 25.43 12.01
N THR A 184 9.48 26.60 11.41
CA THR A 184 10.47 27.68 11.63
C THR A 184 10.40 28.23 13.05
N PRO A 185 11.54 28.65 13.63
CA PRO A 185 11.53 29.39 14.88
C PRO A 185 10.87 30.78 14.69
N PRO A 186 10.33 31.41 15.75
CA PRO A 186 9.63 32.70 15.65
C PRO A 186 10.47 33.81 14.99
N LYS A 187 11.79 33.78 15.19
CA LYS A 187 12.72 34.74 14.57
C LYS A 187 12.69 34.71 13.04
N ALA A 188 12.36 33.57 12.42
CA ALA A 188 12.27 33.45 10.97
C ALA A 188 11.19 34.37 10.38
N LYS A 189 10.04 34.49 11.03
CA LYS A 189 8.96 35.38 10.60
C LYS A 189 9.42 36.84 10.59
N ILE A 190 10.16 37.26 11.63
CA ILE A 190 10.67 38.63 11.75
C ILE A 190 11.73 38.92 10.67
N GLN A 191 12.66 37.99 10.45
CA GLN A 191 13.84 38.25 9.63
C GLN A 191 13.63 37.94 8.14
N CYS A 192 12.65 37.10 7.80
CA CYS A 192 12.40 36.66 6.44
C CYS A 192 11.02 37.04 5.91
N GLY A 193 10.18 37.70 6.73
CA GLY A 193 8.81 38.03 6.36
C GLY A 193 7.88 36.81 6.20
N ALA A 194 8.38 35.60 6.45
CA ALA A 194 7.66 34.35 6.29
C ALA A 194 7.97 33.39 7.45
N GLY A 195 6.93 32.67 7.89
CA GLY A 195 7.02 31.66 8.93
C GLY A 195 6.22 30.43 8.56
N GLY A 196 6.15 29.47 9.48
CA GLY A 196 5.43 28.22 9.29
C GLY A 196 6.37 27.06 8.92
N THR A 197 6.00 26.26 7.92
CA THR A 197 6.79 25.08 7.55
C THR A 197 7.76 25.39 6.41
N PHE A 198 9.04 25.12 6.66
CA PHE A 198 10.12 25.29 5.68
C PHE A 198 10.76 23.96 5.32
N VAL A 199 11.41 23.95 4.16
CA VAL A 199 12.24 22.84 3.68
C VAL A 199 13.62 23.37 3.42
N LYS A 200 14.65 22.80 4.07
CA LYS A 200 16.05 23.18 3.93
C LYS A 200 16.96 21.97 4.10
N ARG A 201 18.22 22.10 3.73
CA ARG A 201 19.24 21.07 3.94
C ARG A 201 19.87 21.20 5.31
N LEU A 202 20.03 20.08 5.99
CA LEU A 202 20.73 19.99 7.27
C LEU A 202 22.24 20.08 7.05
N VAL A 203 22.84 21.15 7.57
CA VAL A 203 24.28 21.44 7.43
C VAL A 203 25.02 21.26 8.75
N GLY A 204 24.50 21.76 9.87
CA GLY A 204 25.16 21.66 11.18
C GLY A 204 24.38 20.78 12.16
N LEU A 205 25.09 19.90 12.85
CA LEU A 205 24.58 19.02 13.88
C LEU A 205 24.71 19.63 15.29
N PRO A 206 24.01 19.09 16.31
CA PRO A 206 24.11 19.59 17.68
C PRO A 206 25.54 19.63 18.22
N GLY A 207 25.95 20.77 18.76
CA GLY A 207 27.26 20.98 19.38
C GLY A 207 28.38 21.42 18.41
N GLU A 208 28.12 21.46 17.11
CA GLU A 208 29.12 21.84 16.12
C GLU A 208 29.19 23.35 15.92
N THR A 209 30.33 23.80 15.43
CA THR A 209 30.54 25.15 14.91
C THR A 209 30.44 25.13 13.39
N VAL A 210 29.41 25.78 12.86
CA VAL A 210 29.22 25.99 11.43
C VAL A 210 29.86 27.34 11.07
N SER A 211 30.75 27.39 10.12
CA SER A 211 31.26 28.64 9.58
C SER A 211 31.14 28.69 8.06
N GLU A 212 30.93 29.89 7.54
CA GLU A 212 30.86 30.17 6.11
C GLU A 212 31.98 31.18 5.76
N ARG A 213 32.76 30.91 4.74
CA ARG A 213 33.81 31.79 4.21
C ARG A 213 33.65 31.82 2.71
N GLU A 214 33.38 33.01 2.18
CA GLU A 214 33.20 33.20 0.73
C GLU A 214 32.22 32.18 0.13
N GLY A 215 31.13 31.91 0.82
CA GLY A 215 30.07 30.96 0.41
C GLY A 215 30.44 29.47 0.54
N ALA A 216 31.63 29.12 1.05
CA ALA A 216 32.00 27.75 1.38
C ALA A 216 31.76 27.48 2.85
N PHE A 217 31.10 26.33 3.16
CA PHE A 217 30.81 25.94 4.54
C PHE A 217 31.93 25.09 5.15
N PHE A 218 32.15 25.29 6.44
CA PHE A 218 33.11 24.53 7.25
C PHE A 218 32.40 24.09 8.53
N ILE A 219 32.65 22.86 8.95
CA ILE A 219 32.15 22.26 10.17
C ILE A 219 33.34 21.98 11.08
N ASP A 220 33.39 22.59 12.24
CA ASP A 220 34.53 22.50 13.16
C ASP A 220 35.89 22.73 12.45
N GLY A 221 35.89 23.71 11.56
CA GLY A 221 37.09 24.08 10.76
C GLY A 221 37.37 23.22 9.54
N LYS A 222 36.67 22.10 9.33
CA LYS A 222 36.80 21.24 8.14
C LYS A 222 35.82 21.65 7.05
N ARG A 223 36.31 21.83 5.81
CA ARG A 223 35.48 22.19 4.67
C ARG A 223 34.40 21.11 4.42
N LEU A 224 33.16 21.55 4.30
CA LEU A 224 32.05 20.70 3.90
C LEU A 224 32.10 20.48 2.37
N ASP A 225 32.09 19.22 1.94
CA ASP A 225 31.91 18.91 0.53
C ASP A 225 30.41 18.97 0.21
N ASP A 226 30.04 20.03 -0.49
CA ASP A 226 28.68 20.28 -0.97
C ASP A 226 28.61 20.35 -2.51
N SER A 227 29.67 19.94 -3.19
CA SER A 227 29.81 19.99 -4.65
C SER A 227 28.74 19.14 -5.37
N GLY A 228 28.27 18.08 -4.75
CA GLY A 228 27.27 17.19 -5.33
C GLY A 228 25.87 17.81 -5.49
N TYR A 229 25.57 18.92 -4.78
CA TYR A 229 24.23 19.54 -4.83
C TYR A 229 24.26 21.07 -4.94
N ILE A 230 25.40 21.75 -4.72
CA ILE A 230 25.55 23.20 -4.88
C ILE A 230 26.24 23.52 -6.17
N LYS A 231 25.55 24.19 -7.08
CA LYS A 231 26.18 24.77 -8.29
C LYS A 231 26.95 26.02 -7.91
N PRO A 232 28.12 26.27 -8.51
CA PRO A 232 28.95 27.48 -8.22
C PRO A 232 28.15 28.79 -8.31
N VAL A 233 27.29 28.93 -9.32
CA VAL A 233 26.46 30.13 -9.54
C VAL A 233 25.46 30.39 -8.43
N ARG A 234 25.18 29.40 -7.57
CA ARG A 234 24.28 29.49 -6.44
C ARG A 234 24.95 29.78 -5.10
N ARG A 235 26.26 29.89 -5.10
CA ARG A 235 27.04 30.34 -3.93
C ARG A 235 26.96 31.85 -3.79
N ASP A 236 26.99 32.33 -2.57
CA ASP A 236 27.14 33.73 -2.24
C ASP A 236 28.58 33.99 -1.71
N ASP A 237 28.86 35.23 -1.41
CA ASP A 237 30.16 35.70 -0.87
C ASP A 237 30.10 35.92 0.66
N ARG A 238 29.05 35.42 1.32
CA ARG A 238 28.86 35.64 2.76
C ARG A 238 29.91 34.92 3.57
N SER A 239 30.19 35.53 4.72
CA SER A 239 31.01 34.92 5.76
C SER A 239 30.30 35.06 7.11
N GLY A 240 30.47 34.06 7.94
CA GLY A 240 29.85 34.03 9.27
C GLY A 240 30.28 32.83 10.07
N SER A 241 29.92 32.82 11.35
CA SER A 241 30.18 31.69 12.23
C SER A 241 29.01 31.55 13.24
N TRP A 242 28.56 30.31 13.42
CA TRP A 242 27.41 29.98 14.26
C TRP A 242 27.69 28.71 15.07
N ASN A 243 27.52 28.81 16.39
CA ASN A 243 27.57 27.65 17.26
C ASN A 243 26.17 27.00 17.27
N VAL A 244 26.09 25.72 17.00
CA VAL A 244 24.82 24.96 17.02
C VAL A 244 24.58 24.46 18.44
N PRO A 245 23.54 24.94 19.13
CA PRO A 245 23.25 24.48 20.49
C PRO A 245 22.98 22.99 20.55
N LYS A 246 23.18 22.38 21.71
CA LYS A 246 22.74 21.02 21.98
C LYS A 246 21.25 20.90 21.68
N ASN A 247 20.85 19.80 21.06
CA ASN A 247 19.45 19.55 20.67
C ASN A 247 18.87 20.53 19.61
N SER A 248 19.74 21.16 18.83
CA SER A 248 19.36 22.04 17.72
C SER A 248 20.15 21.71 16.46
N TYR A 249 19.65 22.15 15.32
CA TYR A 249 20.22 21.85 14.00
C TYR A 249 20.33 23.11 13.16
N PHE A 250 21.33 23.19 12.29
CA PHE A 250 21.57 24.33 11.43
C PHE A 250 21.20 24.00 9.99
N PHE A 251 20.25 24.73 9.42
CA PHE A 251 19.67 24.47 8.12
C PHE A 251 20.03 25.57 7.12
N VAL A 252 20.39 25.17 5.90
CA VAL A 252 20.72 26.11 4.81
C VAL A 252 20.00 25.68 3.53
N GLY A 253 19.53 26.64 2.75
CA GLY A 253 18.96 26.37 1.44
C GLY A 253 20.05 26.08 0.40
N ASP A 254 19.74 25.23 -0.58
CA ASP A 254 20.68 24.90 -1.65
C ASP A 254 20.93 26.09 -2.59
N ASN A 255 19.94 26.96 -2.74
CA ASN A 255 20.13 28.27 -3.38
C ASN A 255 20.66 29.29 -2.34
N ARG A 256 21.97 29.26 -2.13
CA ARG A 256 22.66 30.08 -1.10
C ARG A 256 22.38 31.56 -1.23
N THR A 257 22.26 32.07 -2.45
CA THR A 257 22.02 33.49 -2.73
C THR A 257 20.60 33.95 -2.40
N GLN A 258 19.61 33.07 -2.54
CA GLN A 258 18.19 33.42 -2.38
C GLN A 258 17.50 32.72 -1.20
N SER A 259 18.26 32.07 -0.33
CA SER A 259 17.70 31.39 0.83
C SER A 259 17.71 32.28 2.06
N CYS A 260 16.55 32.44 2.68
CA CYS A 260 16.45 32.86 4.05
C CYS A 260 16.42 31.62 4.95
N ASP A 261 17.46 31.42 5.78
CA ASP A 261 17.72 30.19 6.49
C ASP A 261 18.46 30.44 7.82
N SER A 262 19.02 29.41 8.44
CA SER A 262 19.69 29.51 9.75
C SER A 262 20.82 30.55 9.83
N ARG A 263 21.38 30.96 8.72
CA ARG A 263 22.35 32.06 8.68
C ARG A 263 21.75 33.38 9.18
N ARG A 264 20.43 33.55 9.07
CA ARG A 264 19.72 34.73 9.52
C ARG A 264 19.06 34.54 10.89
N TRP A 265 18.29 33.45 11.07
CA TRP A 265 17.49 33.27 12.31
C TRP A 265 18.13 32.34 13.35
N GLY A 266 19.27 31.68 13.04
CA GLY A 266 19.93 30.73 13.92
C GLY A 266 19.47 29.29 13.80
N SER A 267 19.82 28.49 14.77
CA SER A 267 19.52 27.04 14.79
C SER A 267 18.06 26.74 15.07
N VAL A 268 17.60 25.60 14.61
CA VAL A 268 16.23 25.08 14.77
C VAL A 268 16.23 23.98 15.83
N PRO A 269 15.41 24.07 16.87
CA PRO A 269 15.31 23.03 17.88
C PRO A 269 14.80 21.69 17.29
N ARG A 270 15.25 20.56 17.87
CA ARG A 270 14.82 19.22 17.45
C ARG A 270 13.29 19.04 17.43
N GLY A 271 12.58 19.60 18.41
CA GLY A 271 11.12 19.52 18.49
C GLY A 271 10.38 20.19 17.34
N ASN A 272 11.06 21.04 16.58
CA ASN A 272 10.48 21.69 15.40
C ASN A 272 10.59 20.81 14.13
N LEU A 273 11.40 19.75 14.15
CA LEU A 273 11.61 18.90 13.00
C LEU A 273 10.38 18.03 12.73
N ILE A 274 9.93 18.03 11.49
CA ILE A 274 8.81 17.20 11.05
C ILE A 274 9.35 15.89 10.47
N GLY A 275 10.35 15.96 9.57
CA GLY A 275 10.96 14.76 9.02
C GLY A 275 11.73 15.02 7.72
N PRO A 276 12.56 14.07 7.28
CA PRO A 276 13.29 14.17 6.03
C PRO A 276 12.35 13.99 4.83
N VAL A 277 12.64 14.74 3.77
CA VAL A 277 12.09 14.49 2.44
C VAL A 277 12.73 13.20 1.92
N PHE A 278 11.92 12.24 1.49
CA PHE A 278 12.39 10.96 0.97
C PHE A 278 11.92 10.67 -0.46
N ALA A 279 10.98 11.45 -0.97
CA ALA A 279 10.50 11.28 -2.34
C ALA A 279 9.96 12.59 -2.91
N THR A 280 10.17 12.77 -4.21
CA THR A 280 9.43 13.72 -5.05
C THR A 280 8.45 12.90 -5.88
N TYR A 281 7.14 13.18 -5.77
CA TYR A 281 6.09 12.42 -6.45
C TYR A 281 5.40 13.19 -7.58
N TRP A 282 5.71 14.46 -7.75
CA TRP A 282 5.23 15.33 -8.82
C TRP A 282 6.28 16.40 -9.13
N PRO A 283 6.47 16.80 -10.39
CA PRO A 283 5.81 16.35 -11.62
C PRO A 283 6.35 14.99 -12.11
N PRO A 284 5.66 14.32 -13.07
CA PRO A 284 6.03 12.96 -13.51
C PRO A 284 7.47 12.81 -14.01
N ASN A 285 8.01 13.82 -14.63
CA ASN A 285 9.41 13.82 -15.15
C ASN A 285 10.48 14.04 -14.08
N ARG A 286 10.11 14.27 -12.82
CA ARG A 286 11.01 14.46 -11.68
C ARG A 286 10.66 13.55 -10.49
N ILE A 287 9.89 12.49 -10.75
CA ILE A 287 9.64 11.48 -9.71
C ILE A 287 10.97 10.86 -9.30
N HIS A 288 11.29 10.99 -8.03
CA HIS A 288 12.50 10.46 -7.43
C HIS A 288 12.19 9.97 -6.02
N VAL A 289 12.81 8.85 -5.65
CA VAL A 289 12.69 8.30 -4.30
C VAL A 289 14.09 8.13 -3.76
N ASP A 290 14.44 8.94 -2.76
CA ASP A 290 15.64 8.74 -1.99
C ASP A 290 15.42 7.53 -1.07
N THR A 291 15.97 6.39 -1.45
CA THR A 291 15.98 5.20 -0.62
C THR A 291 17.27 5.14 0.19
N PRO A 292 17.29 5.63 1.42
CA PRO A 292 18.33 5.22 2.34
C PRO A 292 18.00 3.81 2.82
N GLY A 293 18.64 2.79 2.21
CA GLY A 293 18.59 1.41 2.71
C GLY A 293 17.22 0.73 2.68
N ALA A 294 17.17 -0.49 3.17
CA ALA A 294 16.05 -1.44 3.17
C ALA A 294 14.66 -0.93 3.61
N LEU A 295 14.57 0.23 4.28
CA LEU A 295 13.30 0.75 4.81
C LEU A 295 12.38 1.32 3.71
N GLY A 296 12.94 1.98 2.70
CA GLY A 296 12.16 2.50 1.57
C GLY A 296 11.57 1.37 0.72
N ALA A 297 12.37 0.35 0.45
CA ALA A 297 11.95 -0.86 -0.24
C ALA A 297 10.87 -1.63 0.58
N ALA A 298 11.00 -1.69 1.90
CA ALA A 298 10.02 -2.34 2.78
C ALA A 298 8.67 -1.61 2.78
N ILE A 299 8.64 -0.28 2.79
CA ILE A 299 7.39 0.49 2.73
C ILE A 299 6.69 0.28 1.38
N LEU A 300 7.44 0.30 0.27
CA LEU A 300 6.88 0.03 -1.06
C LEU A 300 6.40 -1.42 -1.19
N ALA A 301 7.12 -2.39 -0.61
CA ALA A 301 6.71 -3.80 -0.59
C ALA A 301 5.44 -4.02 0.24
N VAL A 302 5.31 -3.37 1.40
CA VAL A 302 4.11 -3.44 2.25
C VAL A 302 2.91 -2.79 1.54
N LEU A 303 3.08 -1.62 0.93
CA LEU A 303 2.00 -0.96 0.18
C LEU A 303 1.60 -1.78 -1.05
N GLY A 304 2.57 -2.32 -1.80
CA GLY A 304 2.34 -3.24 -2.92
C GLY A 304 1.64 -4.53 -2.47
N GLY A 305 2.06 -5.12 -1.36
CA GLY A 305 1.45 -6.31 -0.77
C GLY A 305 -0.01 -6.08 -0.35
N ILE A 306 -0.32 -4.93 0.25
CA ILE A 306 -1.70 -4.56 0.63
C ILE A 306 -2.58 -4.42 -0.61
N VAL A 307 -2.09 -3.77 -1.68
CA VAL A 307 -2.84 -3.63 -2.94
C VAL A 307 -3.09 -5.00 -3.58
N ILE A 308 -2.07 -5.86 -3.64
CA ILE A 308 -2.21 -7.23 -4.19
C ILE A 308 -3.20 -8.06 -3.35
N LEU A 309 -3.16 -7.94 -2.03
CA LEU A 309 -4.08 -8.64 -1.13
C LEU A 309 -5.53 -8.17 -1.33
N LEU A 310 -5.75 -6.86 -1.46
CA LEU A 310 -7.07 -6.29 -1.72
C LEU A 310 -7.61 -6.68 -3.09
N VAL A 311 -6.77 -6.67 -4.14
CA VAL A 311 -7.12 -7.13 -5.49
C VAL A 311 -7.38 -8.64 -5.48
N GLY A 312 -6.54 -9.44 -4.81
CA GLY A 312 -6.71 -10.88 -4.67
C GLY A 312 -8.03 -11.27 -3.97
N LEU A 313 -8.40 -10.55 -2.93
CA LEU A 313 -9.67 -10.74 -2.22
C LEU A 313 -10.89 -10.41 -3.10
N THR A 314 -10.79 -9.37 -3.92
CA THR A 314 -11.88 -8.98 -4.85
C THR A 314 -12.02 -9.97 -6.00
N VAL A 315 -10.92 -10.49 -6.56
CA VAL A 315 -10.93 -11.50 -7.63
C VAL A 315 -11.44 -12.85 -7.12
N ARG A 316 -11.03 -13.25 -5.90
CA ARG A 316 -11.51 -14.50 -5.28
C ARG A 316 -13.02 -14.47 -5.03
N LYS A 317 -13.60 -13.31 -4.63
CA LYS A 317 -15.06 -13.14 -4.51
C LYS A 317 -15.81 -13.28 -5.84
N ARG A 318 -15.18 -12.95 -6.98
CA ARG A 318 -15.79 -13.09 -8.32
C ARG A 318 -15.75 -14.53 -8.86
N ARG A 319 -14.85 -15.39 -8.40
CA ARG A 319 -14.77 -16.81 -8.83
C ARG A 319 -15.71 -17.74 -8.06
N VAL A 320 -16.29 -17.29 -6.96
CA VAL A 320 -17.20 -18.07 -6.09
C VAL A 320 -18.69 -17.72 -6.38
N ARG A 321 -18.94 -16.82 -7.33
CA ARG A 321 -20.26 -16.57 -7.94
C ARG A 321 -20.35 -17.21 -9.33
#